data_505b2e403c86b8f0b082f7211f8592e0
#
_entry.id   505b2e403c86b8f0b082f7211f8592e0
#
_cell.length_a   1.000
_cell.length_b   1.000
_cell.length_c   1.000
_cell.angle_alpha   90.00
_cell.angle_beta   90.00
_cell.angle_gamma   90.00
#
_symmetry.space_group_name_H-M   'P 1'
#
loop_
_entity.id
_entity.type
_entity.pdbx_description
1 polymer ?
#
loop_
_entity_poly.entity_id
_entity_poly.type
_entity_poly.pdbx_seq_one_letter_code
_entity_poly.pdbx_strand_id
1 'polypeptide(L)'
;MKSFRMMGLMALVAAVVCSSAFVSAAPKEPKDAKCPVSGKGCNPDKAADIAGGKVYFCCGNCETAFKGDSAKFSAKAHQQMVSTGQLVQKGCPFSGGPVKAGTQLDIGGAEVGFCCNNCKGKVEKASGDEQIALVFGNVEKGFAAAAK
;
A
#
# COMPACT_ATOMS: atom_id res chain seq x y z
N MET A 1 -25.05 34.86 -56.37
CA MET A 1 -25.01 35.81 -55.24
C MET A 1 -25.78 35.20 -54.09
N LYS A 2 -25.24 35.23 -52.93
CA LYS A 2 -25.65 34.84 -51.57
C LYS A 2 -25.05 33.53 -51.08
N SER A 3 -23.91 33.69 -50.45
CA SER A 3 -23.23 32.72 -49.60
C SER A 3 -24.06 32.35 -48.39
N PHE A 4 -24.26 31.03 -48.17
CA PHE A 4 -24.85 30.53 -46.95
C PHE A 4 -23.71 29.94 -46.10
N ARG A 5 -23.29 30.67 -45.09
CA ARG A 5 -22.32 30.25 -44.09
C ARG A 5 -23.04 29.30 -43.11
N MET A 6 -22.79 28.00 -43.22
CA MET A 6 -23.17 27.01 -42.21
C MET A 6 -22.13 27.02 -41.11
N MET A 7 -22.48 27.61 -40.01
CA MET A 7 -21.73 27.61 -38.76
C MET A 7 -21.99 26.28 -38.06
N GLY A 8 -21.01 25.37 -38.15
CA GLY A 8 -21.04 24.10 -37.41
C GLY A 8 -20.79 24.34 -35.92
N LEU A 9 -21.79 24.06 -35.11
CA LEU A 9 -21.72 24.09 -33.66
C LEU A 9 -21.01 22.82 -33.20
N MET A 10 -19.72 22.93 -32.88
CA MET A 10 -18.93 21.86 -32.33
C MET A 10 -19.23 21.75 -30.81
N ALA A 11 -20.10 20.81 -30.44
CA ALA A 11 -20.37 20.50 -29.05
C ALA A 11 -19.13 19.81 -28.44
N LEU A 12 -18.40 20.56 -27.61
CA LEU A 12 -17.30 20.05 -26.80
C LEU A 12 -17.90 19.24 -25.66
N VAL A 13 -17.95 17.92 -25.82
CA VAL A 13 -18.26 17.00 -24.70
C VAL A 13 -17.00 16.92 -23.83
N ALA A 14 -16.95 17.71 -22.77
CA ALA A 14 -15.95 17.57 -21.72
C ALA A 14 -16.24 16.32 -20.92
N ALA A 15 -15.54 15.23 -21.23
CA ALA A 15 -15.52 14.03 -20.40
C ALA A 15 -14.79 14.38 -19.09
N VAL A 16 -15.56 14.63 -18.03
CA VAL A 16 -15.04 14.72 -16.67
C VAL A 16 -14.63 13.32 -16.25
N VAL A 17 -13.38 12.99 -16.46
CA VAL A 17 -12.74 11.82 -15.87
C VAL A 17 -12.61 12.10 -14.37
N CYS A 18 -13.57 11.59 -13.59
CA CYS A 18 -13.51 11.58 -12.14
C CYS A 18 -12.39 10.60 -11.72
N SER A 19 -11.14 11.05 -11.79
CA SER A 19 -10.01 10.34 -11.21
C SER A 19 -10.20 10.38 -9.69
N SER A 20 -10.68 9.26 -9.13
CA SER A 20 -10.66 9.04 -7.68
C SER A 20 -9.19 9.02 -7.26
N ALA A 21 -8.64 10.18 -6.95
CA ALA A 21 -7.32 10.30 -6.37
C ALA A 21 -7.39 9.65 -4.98
N PHE A 22 -6.91 8.41 -4.90
CA PHE A 22 -6.51 7.85 -3.62
C PHE A 22 -5.38 8.73 -3.10
N VAL A 23 -5.67 9.49 -2.03
CA VAL A 23 -4.63 10.18 -1.27
C VAL A 23 -3.91 9.08 -0.49
N SER A 24 -3.01 8.39 -1.17
CA SER A 24 -2.04 7.54 -0.50
C SER A 24 -1.01 8.46 0.14
N ALA A 25 -0.71 8.26 1.41
CA ALA A 25 0.41 8.94 2.05
C ALA A 25 1.67 8.75 1.20
N ALA A 26 2.50 9.79 1.10
CA ALA A 26 3.75 9.70 0.33
C ALA A 26 4.59 8.51 0.83
N PRO A 27 5.17 7.71 -0.08
CA PRO A 27 5.99 6.55 0.32
C PRO A 27 7.14 7.01 1.20
N LYS A 28 7.38 6.30 2.30
CA LYS A 28 8.50 6.56 3.20
C LYS A 28 9.81 6.16 2.55
N GLU A 29 10.85 6.91 2.82
CA GLU A 29 12.20 6.49 2.45
C GLU A 29 12.61 5.24 3.27
N PRO A 30 13.50 4.39 2.76
CA PRO A 30 13.95 3.18 3.47
C PRO A 30 14.47 3.44 4.88
N LYS A 31 15.13 4.58 5.11
CA LYS A 31 15.66 5.00 6.43
C LYS A 31 14.55 5.27 7.47
N ASP A 32 13.36 5.69 6.99
CA ASP A 32 12.22 6.03 7.84
C ASP A 32 11.28 4.82 8.06
N ALA A 33 11.56 3.72 7.37
CA ALA A 33 10.84 2.47 7.54
C ALA A 33 11.27 1.74 8.83
N LYS A 34 10.39 0.89 9.34
CA LYS A 34 10.68 0.08 10.52
C LYS A 34 11.17 -1.30 10.14
N CYS A 35 12.25 -1.74 10.79
CA CYS A 35 12.78 -3.09 10.62
C CYS A 35 11.75 -4.16 11.02
N PRO A 36 11.42 -5.13 10.17
CA PRO A 36 10.39 -6.13 10.45
C PRO A 36 10.74 -7.06 11.62
N VAL A 37 12.02 -7.16 11.98
CA VAL A 37 12.51 -8.01 13.08
C VAL A 37 12.52 -7.27 14.40
N SER A 38 13.09 -6.06 14.44
CA SER A 38 13.34 -5.34 15.69
C SER A 38 12.40 -4.14 15.93
N GLY A 39 11.67 -3.69 14.91
CA GLY A 39 10.84 -2.48 14.97
C GLY A 39 11.62 -1.15 14.95
N LYS A 40 12.96 -1.18 14.92
CA LYS A 40 13.82 0.02 14.88
C LYS A 40 13.88 0.60 13.47
N GLY A 41 14.34 1.86 13.34
CA GLY A 41 14.61 2.48 12.04
C GLY A 41 15.60 1.65 11.22
N CYS A 42 15.42 1.63 9.90
CA CYS A 42 16.24 0.82 9.00
C CYS A 42 17.52 1.54 8.57
N ASN A 43 18.53 0.77 8.24
CA ASN A 43 19.71 1.21 7.50
C ASN A 43 19.50 0.87 6.02
N PRO A 44 19.52 1.83 5.09
CA PRO A 44 19.30 1.59 3.66
C PRO A 44 20.28 0.57 3.03
N ASP A 45 21.49 0.46 3.61
CA ASP A 45 22.53 -0.45 3.12
C ASP A 45 22.29 -1.92 3.55
N LYS A 46 21.32 -2.15 4.45
CA LYS A 46 20.96 -3.50 4.94
C LYS A 46 19.60 -3.89 4.41
N ALA A 47 19.59 -4.63 3.30
CA ALA A 47 18.39 -5.05 2.63
C ALA A 47 18.50 -6.48 2.10
N ALA A 48 17.35 -7.17 2.00
CA ALA A 48 17.21 -8.43 1.31
C ALA A 48 16.13 -8.31 0.24
N ASP A 49 16.37 -8.95 -0.91
CA ASP A 49 15.37 -9.06 -1.96
C ASP A 49 14.37 -10.15 -1.62
N ILE A 50 13.08 -9.86 -1.79
CA ILE A 50 11.98 -10.79 -1.66
C ILE A 50 11.02 -10.63 -2.84
N ALA A 51 10.05 -11.53 -2.97
CA ALA A 51 9.03 -11.41 -4.00
C ALA A 51 8.31 -10.05 -3.89
N GLY A 52 8.36 -9.26 -4.93
CA GLY A 52 7.71 -7.94 -5.02
C GLY A 52 8.57 -6.74 -4.60
N GLY A 53 9.81 -6.91 -4.10
CA GLY A 53 10.67 -5.78 -3.78
C GLY A 53 11.81 -6.07 -2.79
N LYS A 54 12.15 -5.07 -1.99
CA LYS A 54 13.24 -5.13 -1.00
C LYS A 54 12.71 -4.88 0.40
N VAL A 55 13.23 -5.65 1.35
CA VAL A 55 13.01 -5.44 2.78
C VAL A 55 14.27 -4.87 3.41
N TYR A 56 14.14 -3.81 4.18
CA TYR A 56 15.24 -3.11 4.84
C TYR A 56 15.32 -3.47 6.32
N PHE A 57 16.53 -3.51 6.85
CA PHE A 57 16.82 -3.91 8.23
C PHE A 57 17.64 -2.85 8.95
N CYS A 58 17.56 -2.83 10.28
CA CYS A 58 18.39 -1.93 11.08
C CYS A 58 19.86 -2.38 11.15
N CYS A 59 20.14 -3.67 10.99
CA CYS A 59 21.49 -4.25 11.10
C CYS A 59 21.56 -5.63 10.43
N GLY A 60 22.78 -6.15 10.23
CA GLY A 60 23.01 -7.46 9.61
C GLY A 60 22.44 -8.63 10.38
N ASN A 61 22.37 -8.56 11.73
CA ASN A 61 21.77 -9.62 12.55
C ASN A 61 20.28 -9.79 12.25
N CYS A 62 19.55 -8.68 12.06
CA CYS A 62 18.14 -8.73 11.68
C CYS A 62 17.94 -9.25 10.27
N GLU A 63 18.82 -8.92 9.34
CA GLU A 63 18.82 -9.48 7.98
C GLU A 63 19.03 -11.00 8.01
N THR A 64 19.99 -11.47 8.79
CA THR A 64 20.26 -12.91 8.97
C THR A 64 19.08 -13.62 9.62
N ALA A 65 18.49 -13.06 10.68
CA ALA A 65 17.31 -13.62 11.34
C ALA A 65 16.11 -13.71 10.39
N PHE A 66 15.90 -12.71 9.56
CA PHE A 66 14.86 -12.73 8.54
C PHE A 66 15.10 -13.82 7.49
N LYS A 67 16.33 -13.98 7.01
CA LYS A 67 16.68 -15.05 6.05
C LYS A 67 16.51 -16.45 6.64
N GLY A 68 16.71 -16.61 7.94
CA GLY A 68 16.50 -17.88 8.65
C GLY A 68 15.03 -18.26 8.81
N ASP A 69 14.14 -17.29 9.01
CA ASP A 69 12.70 -17.52 9.15
C ASP A 69 11.91 -16.35 8.58
N SER A 70 11.85 -16.25 7.26
CA SER A 70 11.13 -15.18 6.57
C SER A 70 9.62 -15.24 6.78
N ALA A 71 9.07 -16.44 6.99
CA ALA A 71 7.64 -16.64 7.20
C ALA A 71 7.15 -15.93 8.48
N LYS A 72 7.93 -16.00 9.55
CA LYS A 72 7.64 -15.36 10.84
C LYS A 72 7.52 -13.83 10.72
N PHE A 73 8.28 -13.22 9.84
CA PHE A 73 8.36 -11.77 9.68
C PHE A 73 7.63 -11.26 8.43
N SER A 74 6.99 -12.13 7.65
CA SER A 74 6.38 -11.82 6.36
C SER A 74 5.37 -10.67 6.43
N ALA A 75 4.46 -10.68 7.39
CA ALA A 75 3.46 -9.63 7.54
C ALA A 75 4.09 -8.25 7.80
N LYS A 76 5.12 -8.17 8.65
CA LYS A 76 5.86 -6.93 8.92
C LYS A 76 6.71 -6.49 7.72
N ALA A 77 7.24 -7.43 6.96
CA ALA A 77 7.95 -7.15 5.72
C ALA A 77 7.02 -6.56 4.66
N HIS A 78 5.84 -7.16 4.47
CA HIS A 78 4.82 -6.64 3.56
C HIS A 78 4.32 -5.24 3.99
N GLN A 79 4.09 -5.02 5.29
CA GLN A 79 3.75 -3.70 5.83
C GLN A 79 4.83 -2.67 5.51
N GLN A 80 6.11 -3.01 5.68
CA GLN A 80 7.22 -2.14 5.30
C GLN A 80 7.20 -1.83 3.79
N MET A 81 6.96 -2.84 2.94
CA MET A 81 6.90 -2.64 1.49
C MET A 81 5.73 -1.75 1.07
N VAL A 82 4.59 -1.81 1.77
CA VAL A 82 3.47 -0.88 1.55
C VAL A 82 3.85 0.52 2.00
N SER A 83 4.44 0.68 3.18
CA SER A 83 4.85 1.99 3.70
C SER A 83 5.94 2.66 2.86
N THR A 84 6.77 1.88 2.17
CA THR A 84 7.82 2.38 1.26
C THR A 84 7.37 2.46 -0.21
N GLY A 85 6.09 2.21 -0.49
CA GLY A 85 5.52 2.32 -1.83
C GLY A 85 5.94 1.22 -2.81
N GLN A 86 6.57 0.16 -2.35
CA GLN A 86 6.94 -0.98 -3.18
C GLN A 86 5.75 -1.90 -3.47
N LEU A 87 4.82 -1.99 -2.53
CA LEU A 87 3.49 -2.56 -2.73
C LEU A 87 2.47 -1.43 -2.70
N VAL A 88 1.58 -1.41 -3.67
CA VAL A 88 0.47 -0.46 -3.76
C VAL A 88 -0.85 -1.16 -3.53
N GLN A 89 -1.75 -0.50 -2.82
CA GLN A 89 -3.07 -1.05 -2.58
C GLN A 89 -3.92 -0.96 -3.85
N LYS A 90 -4.50 -2.08 -4.26
CA LYS A 90 -5.45 -2.19 -5.39
C LYS A 90 -6.88 -2.50 -4.96
N GLY A 91 -7.07 -2.94 -3.72
CA GLY A 91 -8.37 -3.29 -3.18
C GLY A 91 -8.34 -3.55 -1.67
N CYS A 92 -9.49 -3.91 -1.14
CA CYS A 92 -9.61 -4.27 0.27
C CYS A 92 -8.82 -5.54 0.60
N PRO A 93 -7.98 -5.56 1.65
CA PRO A 93 -7.17 -6.73 2.01
C PRO A 93 -8.00 -8.01 2.28
N PHE A 94 -9.25 -7.85 2.71
CA PHE A 94 -10.11 -8.99 3.03
C PHE A 94 -10.92 -9.50 1.83
N SER A 95 -11.52 -8.59 1.06
CA SER A 95 -12.44 -8.96 -0.02
C SER A 95 -11.84 -8.84 -1.41
N GLY A 96 -10.74 -8.10 -1.57
CA GLY A 96 -10.22 -7.72 -2.88
C GLY A 96 -11.05 -6.66 -3.61
N GLY A 97 -12.22 -6.30 -3.07
CA GLY A 97 -13.12 -5.33 -3.69
C GLY A 97 -12.65 -3.88 -3.58
N PRO A 98 -13.34 -2.94 -4.25
CA PRO A 98 -12.95 -1.54 -4.29
C PRO A 98 -12.94 -0.92 -2.89
N VAL A 99 -11.94 -0.08 -2.64
CA VAL A 99 -11.82 0.66 -1.38
C VAL A 99 -12.84 1.80 -1.35
N LYS A 100 -13.49 2.00 -0.21
CA LYS A 100 -14.44 3.09 0.02
C LYS A 100 -13.74 4.26 0.70
N ALA A 101 -14.01 5.48 0.25
CA ALA A 101 -13.52 6.69 0.89
C ALA A 101 -13.98 6.76 2.36
N GLY A 102 -13.11 7.24 3.26
CA GLY A 102 -13.40 7.35 4.70
C GLY A 102 -13.24 6.04 5.50
N THR A 103 -12.76 4.96 4.85
CA THR A 103 -12.48 3.70 5.54
C THR A 103 -11.00 3.43 5.75
N GLN A 104 -10.15 4.44 5.58
CA GLN A 104 -8.71 4.33 5.75
C GLN A 104 -8.33 4.19 7.23
N LEU A 105 -7.23 3.48 7.47
CA LEU A 105 -6.62 3.29 8.79
C LEU A 105 -5.10 3.24 8.63
N ASP A 106 -4.36 3.96 9.48
CA ASP A 106 -2.91 3.82 9.58
C ASP A 106 -2.56 2.58 10.39
N ILE A 107 -1.80 1.68 9.80
CA ILE A 107 -1.37 0.43 10.42
C ILE A 107 0.15 0.40 10.46
N GLY A 108 0.69 0.91 11.56
CA GLY A 108 2.14 0.97 11.77
C GLY A 108 2.89 1.83 10.75
N GLY A 109 2.24 2.88 10.24
CA GLY A 109 2.80 3.81 9.25
C GLY A 109 2.54 3.43 7.80
N ALA A 110 1.67 2.44 7.54
CA ALA A 110 1.11 2.14 6.23
C ALA A 110 -0.38 2.49 6.24
N GLU A 111 -0.81 3.42 5.37
CA GLU A 111 -2.22 3.75 5.22
C GLU A 111 -2.92 2.69 4.38
N VAL A 112 -3.99 2.10 4.90
CA VAL A 112 -4.76 1.03 4.25
C VAL A 112 -6.24 1.36 4.25
N GLY A 113 -6.87 1.27 3.08
CA GLY A 113 -8.30 1.47 2.91
C GLY A 113 -9.07 0.15 2.86
N PHE A 114 -10.36 0.20 3.19
CA PHE A 114 -11.24 -0.96 3.22
C PHE A 114 -12.49 -0.74 2.36
N CYS A 115 -13.13 -1.82 1.93
CA CYS A 115 -14.38 -1.74 1.15
C CYS A 115 -15.58 -1.29 1.98
N CYS A 116 -15.53 -1.46 3.30
CA CYS A 116 -16.63 -1.12 4.22
C CYS A 116 -16.15 -0.99 5.67
N ASN A 117 -17.00 -0.41 6.51
CA ASN A 117 -16.72 -0.25 7.94
C ASN A 117 -16.61 -1.58 8.70
N ASN A 118 -17.24 -2.66 8.23
CA ASN A 118 -17.08 -3.98 8.84
C ASN A 118 -15.66 -4.50 8.69
N CYS A 119 -15.03 -4.33 7.51
CA CYS A 119 -13.64 -4.70 7.28
C CYS A 119 -12.69 -3.82 8.08
N LYS A 120 -12.92 -2.50 8.11
CA LYS A 120 -12.18 -1.56 8.95
C LYS A 120 -12.29 -1.93 10.43
N GLY A 121 -13.51 -2.14 10.96
CA GLY A 121 -13.76 -2.45 12.35
C GLY A 121 -13.15 -3.78 12.82
N LYS A 122 -12.90 -4.74 11.94
CA LYS A 122 -12.15 -5.95 12.29
C LYS A 122 -10.70 -5.62 12.66
N VAL A 123 -10.09 -4.69 11.94
CA VAL A 123 -8.71 -4.25 12.18
C VAL A 123 -8.64 -3.33 13.39
N GLU A 124 -9.62 -2.44 13.58
CA GLU A 124 -9.68 -1.55 14.75
C GLU A 124 -9.80 -2.28 16.10
N LYS A 125 -10.39 -3.48 16.10
CA LYS A 125 -10.49 -4.33 17.30
C LYS A 125 -9.19 -5.04 17.66
N ALA A 126 -8.30 -5.21 16.71
CA ALA A 126 -6.97 -5.76 16.92
C ALA A 126 -5.97 -4.64 17.23
N SER A 127 -4.80 -4.96 17.74
CA SER A 127 -3.76 -3.99 18.05
C SER A 127 -2.36 -4.52 17.70
N GLY A 128 -1.44 -3.60 17.40
CA GLY A 128 -0.03 -3.91 17.20
C GLY A 128 0.22 -4.97 16.11
N ASP A 129 0.90 -6.02 16.48
CA ASP A 129 1.29 -7.10 15.57
C ASP A 129 0.08 -7.86 14.98
N GLU A 130 -1.03 -7.94 15.71
CA GLU A 130 -2.25 -8.60 15.24
C GLU A 130 -2.89 -7.84 14.08
N GLN A 131 -2.95 -6.49 14.16
CA GLN A 131 -3.40 -5.66 13.03
C GLN A 131 -2.54 -5.90 11.78
N ILE A 132 -1.22 -5.93 11.98
CA ILE A 132 -0.26 -6.17 10.90
C ILE A 132 -0.48 -7.55 10.28
N ALA A 133 -0.64 -8.60 11.10
CA ALA A 133 -0.88 -9.94 10.63
C ALA A 133 -2.22 -10.08 9.86
N LEU A 134 -3.28 -9.45 10.35
CA LEU A 134 -4.60 -9.47 9.70
C LEU A 134 -4.59 -8.85 8.29
N VAL A 135 -3.85 -7.76 8.12
CA VAL A 135 -3.87 -6.96 6.88
C VAL A 135 -2.77 -7.37 5.91
N PHE A 136 -1.57 -7.65 6.42
CA PHE A 136 -0.38 -7.89 5.61
C PHE A 136 0.09 -9.35 5.61
N GLY A 137 -0.60 -10.25 6.33
CA GLY A 137 -0.30 -11.68 6.31
C GLY A 137 -0.56 -12.33 4.95
N ASN A 138 -1.54 -11.81 4.19
CA ASN A 138 -1.77 -12.19 2.80
C ASN A 138 -2.05 -10.92 1.97
N VAL A 139 -1.07 -10.53 1.18
CA VAL A 139 -1.14 -9.29 0.37
C VAL A 139 -1.72 -9.48 -1.02
N GLU A 140 -1.91 -10.70 -1.49
CA GLU A 140 -2.31 -11.00 -2.88
C GLU A 140 -3.67 -10.41 -3.27
N LYS A 141 -4.62 -10.37 -2.32
CA LYS A 141 -5.97 -9.86 -2.58
C LYS A 141 -6.03 -8.34 -2.67
N GLY A 142 -5.31 -7.66 -1.80
CA GLY A 142 -5.45 -6.23 -1.62
C GLY A 142 -4.33 -5.39 -2.19
N PHE A 143 -3.18 -5.98 -2.51
CA PHE A 143 -1.97 -5.26 -2.90
C PHE A 143 -1.35 -5.86 -4.16
N ALA A 144 -0.55 -5.05 -4.85
CA ALA A 144 0.27 -5.48 -5.98
C ALA A 144 1.61 -4.76 -5.94
N ALA A 145 2.63 -5.32 -6.59
CA ALA A 145 3.89 -4.62 -6.77
C ALA A 145 3.66 -3.30 -7.52
N ALA A 146 4.31 -2.23 -7.07
CA ALA A 146 4.28 -0.96 -7.77
C ALA A 146 4.86 -1.13 -9.18
N ALA A 147 4.22 -0.54 -10.19
CA ALA A 147 4.78 -0.47 -11.53
C ALA A 147 6.09 0.33 -11.48
N LYS A 148 7.14 -0.25 -12.06
CA LYS A 148 8.44 0.42 -12.23
C LYS A 148 8.41 1.36 -13.41
#